data_138049784724a36352b112cc022efbaf
#
_entry.id   138049784724a36352b112cc022efbaf
#
_cell.length_a   1.000
_cell.length_b   1.000
_cell.length_c   1.000
_cell.angle_alpha   90.00
_cell.angle_beta   90.00
_cell.angle_gamma   90.00
#
_symmetry.space_group_name_H-M   'P 1'
#
loop_
_entity.id
_entity.type
_entity.pdbx_description
1 polymer ?
#
loop_
_entity_poly.entity_id
_entity_poly.type
_entity_poly.pdbx_seq_one_letter_code
_entity_poly.pdbx_strand_id
1 'polypeptide(L)'
;IKSILFYGENIGLKKHFKKLIKTYNKEVKIITFLQDDILNDENVLFNELNNLSLFEEKKILFIENANDKIFKILESYLDSNLNFQLFFFSEILEKKSKLRNYFEKSKIYGSIPCYADTSITIQRIIQDKLKNFQGLTSVNLNIILESCNNDRIKVYNEVNKIITFFEDKKITTENLSK
;
A
#
# COMPACT_ATOMS: atom_id res chain seq x y z
N ILE A 1 9.64 2.71 -13.52
CA ILE A 1 10.21 2.35 -12.21
C ILE A 1 10.17 0.84 -12.11
N LYS A 2 11.33 0.21 -11.93
CA LYS A 2 11.44 -1.27 -11.87
C LYS A 2 10.96 -1.84 -10.52
N SER A 3 11.23 -1.14 -9.41
CA SER A 3 10.88 -1.60 -8.07
C SER A 3 10.57 -0.41 -7.17
N ILE A 4 9.73 -0.62 -6.14
CA ILE A 4 9.33 0.42 -5.19
C ILE A 4 9.37 -0.14 -3.78
N LEU A 5 9.91 0.65 -2.86
CA LEU A 5 9.85 0.42 -1.43
C LEU A 5 8.76 1.29 -0.80
N PHE A 6 7.80 0.67 -0.10
CA PHE A 6 6.80 1.31 0.75
C PHE A 6 7.19 1.07 2.21
N TYR A 7 7.50 2.10 2.98
CA TYR A 7 7.97 1.95 4.36
C TYR A 7 7.29 2.93 5.30
N GLY A 8 7.05 2.55 6.53
CA GLY A 8 6.38 3.36 7.55
C GLY A 8 5.28 2.59 8.27
N GLU A 9 4.65 3.26 9.25
CA GLU A 9 3.64 2.69 10.13
C GLU A 9 2.22 2.60 9.52
N ASN A 10 1.95 3.34 8.44
CA ASN A 10 0.60 3.43 7.88
C ASN A 10 0.20 2.19 7.06
N ILE A 11 -0.35 1.21 7.74
CA ILE A 11 -0.85 -0.04 7.13
C ILE A 11 -1.95 0.24 6.09
N GLY A 12 -2.84 1.20 6.37
CA GLY A 12 -3.93 1.56 5.46
C GLY A 12 -3.44 2.13 4.14
N LEU A 13 -2.40 2.97 4.18
CA LEU A 13 -1.79 3.53 2.98
C LEU A 13 -1.06 2.45 2.18
N LYS A 14 -0.32 1.55 2.84
CA LYS A 14 0.31 0.39 2.17
C LYS A 14 -0.72 -0.52 1.51
N LYS A 15 -1.85 -0.82 2.18
CA LYS A 15 -2.97 -1.57 1.59
C LYS A 15 -3.57 -0.86 0.36
N HIS A 16 -3.70 0.47 0.42
CA HIS A 16 -4.17 1.26 -0.71
C HIS A 16 -3.25 1.12 -1.93
N PHE A 17 -1.93 1.24 -1.77
CA PHE A 17 -0.98 1.04 -2.85
C PHE A 17 -1.01 -0.39 -3.41
N LYS A 18 -1.10 -1.42 -2.56
CA LYS A 18 -1.27 -2.80 -3.02
C LYS A 18 -2.50 -2.96 -3.91
N LYS A 19 -3.63 -2.37 -3.50
CA LYS A 19 -4.87 -2.38 -4.29
C LYS A 19 -4.69 -1.68 -5.63
N LEU A 20 -4.02 -0.52 -5.66
CA LEU A 20 -3.72 0.20 -6.90
C LEU A 20 -2.84 -0.65 -7.84
N ILE A 21 -1.74 -1.21 -7.34
CA ILE A 21 -0.86 -2.08 -8.13
C ILE A 21 -1.65 -3.23 -8.75
N LYS A 22 -2.48 -3.92 -7.96
CA LYS A 22 -3.34 -5.01 -8.45
C LYS A 22 -4.34 -4.54 -9.51
N THR A 23 -4.94 -3.36 -9.31
CA THR A 23 -5.95 -2.81 -10.24
C THR A 23 -5.34 -2.45 -11.60
N TYR A 24 -4.13 -1.89 -11.61
CA TYR A 24 -3.44 -1.51 -12.85
C TYR A 24 -2.72 -2.67 -13.54
N ASN A 25 -2.60 -3.82 -12.90
CA ASN A 25 -1.88 -4.99 -13.42
C ASN A 25 -2.75 -6.26 -13.35
N LYS A 26 -3.99 -6.17 -13.81
CA LYS A 26 -4.97 -7.28 -13.72
C LYS A 26 -4.53 -8.56 -14.44
N GLU A 27 -3.80 -8.41 -15.54
CA GLU A 27 -3.32 -9.52 -16.37
C GLU A 27 -1.96 -10.07 -15.90
N VAL A 28 -1.36 -9.46 -14.87
CA VAL A 28 -0.02 -9.84 -14.38
C VAL A 28 -0.13 -10.73 -13.16
N LYS A 29 0.59 -11.84 -13.15
CA LYS A 29 0.69 -12.72 -11.98
C LYS A 29 1.36 -11.97 -10.82
N ILE A 30 0.65 -11.82 -9.69
CA ILE A 30 1.15 -11.19 -8.47
C ILE A 30 1.36 -12.26 -7.41
N ILE A 31 2.58 -12.40 -6.93
CA ILE A 31 2.97 -13.35 -5.89
C ILE A 31 3.42 -12.57 -4.65
N THR A 32 3.01 -13.02 -3.49
CA THR A 32 3.36 -12.38 -2.22
C THR A 32 4.20 -13.33 -1.37
N PHE A 33 5.34 -12.85 -0.90
CA PHE A 33 6.22 -13.54 0.02
C PHE A 33 6.33 -12.77 1.33
N LEU A 34 6.37 -13.49 2.45
CA LEU A 34 6.84 -12.93 3.71
C LEU A 34 8.36 -12.99 3.73
N GLN A 35 9.02 -11.95 4.24
CA GLN A 35 10.47 -11.93 4.37
C GLN A 35 10.99 -13.17 5.11
N ASP A 36 10.33 -13.56 6.20
CA ASP A 36 10.79 -14.67 7.05
C ASP A 36 10.75 -16.01 6.32
N ASP A 37 9.77 -16.22 5.41
CA ASP A 37 9.71 -17.42 4.57
C ASP A 37 10.93 -17.49 3.64
N ILE A 38 11.31 -16.36 3.04
CA ILE A 38 12.50 -16.30 2.17
C ILE A 38 13.79 -16.50 2.97
N LEU A 39 13.88 -15.93 4.19
CA LEU A 39 15.05 -16.09 5.04
C LEU A 39 15.22 -17.53 5.54
N ASN A 40 14.12 -18.28 5.68
CA ASN A 40 14.15 -19.69 6.08
C ASN A 40 14.51 -20.61 4.91
N ASP A 41 14.04 -20.28 3.69
CA ASP A 41 14.36 -21.02 2.46
C ASP A 41 14.42 -20.05 1.26
N GLU A 42 15.62 -19.68 0.88
CA GLU A 42 15.85 -18.78 -0.26
C GLU A 42 15.37 -19.37 -1.59
N ASN A 43 15.28 -20.70 -1.71
CA ASN A 43 14.85 -21.35 -2.94
C ASN A 43 13.40 -21.02 -3.30
N VAL A 44 12.55 -20.71 -2.31
CA VAL A 44 11.16 -20.32 -2.53
C VAL A 44 11.08 -19.08 -3.44
N LEU A 45 11.95 -18.10 -3.20
CA LEU A 45 12.04 -16.90 -4.03
C LEU A 45 12.79 -17.16 -5.33
N PHE A 46 13.96 -17.83 -5.26
CA PHE A 46 14.81 -18.06 -6.44
C PHE A 46 14.11 -18.90 -7.50
N ASN A 47 13.32 -19.88 -7.10
CA ASN A 47 12.51 -20.65 -8.03
C ASN A 47 11.53 -19.76 -8.81
N GLU A 48 10.87 -18.80 -8.16
CA GLU A 48 9.97 -17.86 -8.84
C GLU A 48 10.70 -16.82 -9.71
N LEU A 49 11.90 -16.40 -9.29
CA LEU A 49 12.74 -15.46 -10.06
C LEU A 49 13.34 -16.14 -11.31
N ASN A 50 13.75 -17.40 -11.17
CA ASN A 50 14.42 -18.15 -12.25
C ASN A 50 13.45 -18.95 -13.13
N ASN A 51 12.23 -19.22 -12.67
CA ASN A 51 11.18 -19.82 -13.49
C ASN A 51 10.70 -18.81 -14.55
N LEU A 52 11.52 -18.65 -15.58
CA LEU A 52 11.11 -18.00 -16.81
C LEU A 52 10.03 -18.89 -17.43
N SER A 53 8.79 -18.41 -17.41
CA SER A 53 7.74 -19.01 -18.22
C SER A 53 8.23 -19.03 -19.66
N LEU A 54 7.99 -20.12 -20.38
CA LEU A 54 8.25 -20.23 -21.81
C LEU A 54 7.55 -19.11 -22.63
N PHE A 55 6.67 -18.34 -21.99
CA PHE A 55 5.88 -17.26 -22.57
C PHE A 55 6.28 -15.86 -22.11
N GLU A 56 7.46 -15.67 -21.48
CA GLU A 56 7.96 -14.34 -21.01
C GLU A 56 6.93 -13.51 -20.21
N GLU A 57 6.09 -14.15 -19.41
CA GLU A 57 5.08 -13.45 -18.62
C GLU A 57 5.73 -12.54 -17.59
N LYS A 58 5.37 -11.26 -17.63
CA LYS A 58 5.75 -10.31 -16.57
C LYS A 58 5.18 -10.78 -15.23
N LYS A 59 5.99 -10.71 -14.17
CA LYS A 59 5.58 -11.05 -12.81
C LYS A 59 5.75 -9.85 -11.88
N ILE A 60 4.90 -9.77 -10.89
CA ILE A 60 5.00 -8.81 -9.79
C ILE A 60 5.16 -9.59 -8.50
N LEU A 61 6.19 -9.26 -7.74
CA LEU A 61 6.46 -9.87 -6.44
C LEU A 61 6.30 -8.84 -5.33
N PHE A 62 5.47 -9.15 -4.35
CA PHE A 62 5.33 -8.39 -3.12
C PHE A 62 6.16 -9.06 -2.04
N ILE A 63 7.07 -8.31 -1.43
CA ILE A 63 7.88 -8.75 -0.29
C ILE A 63 7.37 -8.02 0.94
N GLU A 64 6.70 -8.75 1.83
CA GLU A 64 6.14 -8.23 3.07
C GLU A 64 7.15 -8.24 4.20
N ASN A 65 7.02 -7.31 5.14
CA ASN A 65 7.85 -7.15 6.32
C ASN A 65 9.34 -6.98 5.99
N ALA A 66 9.63 -6.43 4.79
CA ALA A 66 10.99 -6.29 4.29
C ALA A 66 11.85 -5.38 5.19
N ASN A 67 13.10 -5.79 5.42
CA ASN A 67 14.09 -5.00 6.14
C ASN A 67 15.49 -5.29 5.59
N ASP A 68 16.54 -4.83 6.27
CA ASP A 68 17.92 -4.98 5.83
C ASP A 68 18.39 -6.45 5.67
N LYS A 69 17.69 -7.43 6.29
CA LYS A 69 18.06 -8.85 6.15
C LYS A 69 17.78 -9.35 4.73
N ILE A 70 16.56 -9.09 4.22
CA ILE A 70 16.17 -9.51 2.87
C ILE A 70 16.94 -8.75 1.80
N PHE A 71 17.36 -7.50 2.09
CA PHE A 71 18.10 -6.68 1.14
C PHE A 71 19.42 -7.33 0.72
N LYS A 72 20.13 -7.97 1.65
CA LYS A 72 21.39 -8.69 1.34
C LYS A 72 21.20 -9.80 0.30
N ILE A 73 20.05 -10.47 0.31
CA ILE A 73 19.73 -11.56 -0.61
C ILE A 73 19.35 -10.99 -1.98
N LEU A 74 18.60 -9.88 -2.00
CA LEU A 74 17.98 -9.34 -3.22
C LEU A 74 18.82 -8.29 -3.94
N GLU A 75 19.88 -7.76 -3.32
CA GLU A 75 20.71 -6.69 -3.91
C GLU A 75 21.21 -7.05 -5.31
N SER A 76 21.74 -8.28 -5.48
CA SER A 76 22.22 -8.77 -6.77
C SER A 76 21.13 -8.94 -7.84
N TYR A 77 19.89 -9.19 -7.41
CA TYR A 77 18.75 -9.36 -8.31
C TYR A 77 18.11 -8.04 -8.71
N LEU A 78 18.18 -7.01 -7.85
CA LEU A 78 17.64 -5.70 -8.17
C LEU A 78 18.33 -5.07 -9.40
N ASP A 79 19.63 -5.28 -9.54
CA ASP A 79 20.43 -4.72 -10.63
C ASP A 79 20.35 -5.55 -11.92
N SER A 80 19.77 -6.73 -11.88
CA SER A 80 19.61 -7.60 -13.05
C SER A 80 18.43 -7.15 -13.93
N ASN A 81 18.56 -7.38 -15.26
CA ASN A 81 17.49 -7.10 -16.23
C ASN A 81 16.45 -8.25 -16.27
N LEU A 82 15.75 -8.45 -15.17
CA LEU A 82 14.75 -9.51 -15.05
C LEU A 82 13.34 -9.02 -15.43
N ASN A 83 12.52 -9.94 -15.95
CA ASN A 83 11.13 -9.68 -16.37
C ASN A 83 10.15 -9.63 -15.17
N PHE A 84 10.59 -9.09 -14.02
CA PHE A 84 9.73 -8.93 -12.85
C PHE A 84 9.88 -7.56 -12.22
N GLN A 85 8.85 -7.17 -11.45
CA GLN A 85 8.86 -5.98 -10.61
C GLN A 85 8.79 -6.39 -9.14
N LEU A 86 9.64 -5.81 -8.30
CA LEU A 86 9.66 -6.05 -6.86
C LEU A 86 9.04 -4.86 -6.13
N PHE A 87 8.06 -5.13 -5.29
CA PHE A 87 7.47 -4.16 -4.39
C PHE A 87 7.70 -4.59 -2.95
N PHE A 88 8.44 -3.79 -2.22
CA PHE A 88 8.78 -4.04 -0.82
C PHE A 88 7.82 -3.28 0.09
N PHE A 89 7.27 -3.99 1.07
CA PHE A 89 6.42 -3.40 2.10
C PHE A 89 7.10 -3.60 3.45
N SER A 90 7.53 -2.49 4.04
CA SER A 90 8.31 -2.46 5.28
C SER A 90 7.53 -1.73 6.37
N GLU A 91 7.82 -2.05 7.61
CA GLU A 91 7.48 -1.21 8.74
C GLU A 91 8.36 0.05 8.75
N ILE A 92 8.49 0.70 9.90
CA ILE A 92 9.36 1.86 10.05
C ILE A 92 10.81 1.43 9.79
N LEU A 93 11.46 2.06 8.82
CA LEU A 93 12.88 1.90 8.55
C LEU A 93 13.63 3.15 9.01
N GLU A 94 14.64 2.95 9.84
CA GLU A 94 15.51 4.04 10.30
C GLU A 94 16.31 4.64 9.14
N LYS A 95 16.80 5.89 9.30
CA LYS A 95 17.64 6.56 8.28
C LYS A 95 18.92 5.78 7.95
N LYS A 96 19.44 4.98 8.88
CA LYS A 96 20.63 4.13 8.66
C LYS A 96 20.33 2.81 7.96
N SER A 97 19.05 2.42 7.75
CA SER A 97 18.67 1.21 7.03
C SER A 97 19.28 1.17 5.64
N LYS A 98 19.95 0.05 5.31
CA LYS A 98 20.55 -0.18 4.00
C LYS A 98 19.50 -0.24 2.90
N LEU A 99 18.41 -0.99 3.15
CA LEU A 99 17.28 -1.12 2.24
C LEU A 99 16.69 0.26 1.92
N ARG A 100 16.37 1.07 2.93
CA ARG A 100 15.86 2.42 2.75
C ARG A 100 16.83 3.31 1.96
N ASN A 101 18.10 3.34 2.36
CA ASN A 101 19.12 4.17 1.72
C ASN A 101 19.32 3.81 0.24
N TYR A 102 19.28 2.51 -0.10
CA TYR A 102 19.42 2.04 -1.47
C TYR A 102 18.30 2.58 -2.35
N PHE A 103 17.04 2.46 -1.90
CA PHE A 103 15.89 2.95 -2.65
C PHE A 103 15.81 4.49 -2.71
N GLU A 104 16.09 5.19 -1.61
CA GLU A 104 16.04 6.67 -1.58
C GLU A 104 17.12 7.32 -2.44
N LYS A 105 18.29 6.71 -2.58
CA LYS A 105 19.39 7.24 -3.42
C LYS A 105 19.30 6.83 -4.87
N SER A 106 18.47 5.86 -5.20
CA SER A 106 18.36 5.33 -6.55
C SER A 106 17.66 6.33 -7.49
N LYS A 107 18.13 6.38 -8.74
CA LYS A 107 17.46 7.11 -9.83
C LYS A 107 16.44 6.28 -10.60
N ILE A 108 16.46 4.95 -10.41
CA ILE A 108 15.63 3.99 -11.17
C ILE A 108 14.59 3.28 -10.32
N TYR A 109 14.75 3.29 -9.00
CA TYR A 109 13.81 2.72 -8.03
C TYR A 109 13.03 3.82 -7.32
N GLY A 110 11.83 3.49 -6.85
CA GLY A 110 11.00 4.42 -6.07
C GLY A 110 11.04 4.11 -4.58
N SER A 111 10.97 5.12 -3.74
CA SER A 111 10.69 4.96 -2.32
C SER A 111 9.51 5.84 -1.91
N ILE A 112 8.56 5.26 -1.19
CA ILE A 112 7.33 5.94 -0.77
C ILE A 112 7.18 5.78 0.73
N PRO A 113 7.37 6.87 1.50
CA PRO A 113 7.11 6.84 2.93
C PRO A 113 5.60 6.75 3.19
N CYS A 114 5.21 5.78 4.00
CA CYS A 114 3.85 5.54 4.44
C CYS A 114 3.72 5.92 5.92
N TYR A 115 3.81 7.21 6.22
CA TYR A 115 3.67 7.74 7.57
C TYR A 115 2.20 7.92 7.95
N ALA A 116 1.95 8.12 9.27
CA ALA A 116 0.63 8.36 9.80
C ALA A 116 -0.10 9.48 9.05
N ASP A 117 -1.39 9.29 8.83
CA ASP A 117 -2.21 10.31 8.20
C ASP A 117 -2.45 11.49 9.14
N THR A 118 -2.49 12.68 8.58
CA THR A 118 -2.96 13.87 9.28
C THR A 118 -4.48 14.00 9.14
N SER A 119 -5.13 14.74 10.05
CA SER A 119 -6.56 15.04 9.95
C SER A 119 -6.92 15.67 8.61
N ILE A 120 -6.05 16.52 8.05
CA ILE A 120 -6.23 17.14 6.72
C ILE A 120 -6.24 16.07 5.62
N THR A 121 -5.33 15.09 5.69
CA THR A 121 -5.28 13.99 4.72
C THR A 121 -6.55 13.15 4.78
N ILE A 122 -6.99 12.80 5.99
CA ILE A 122 -8.22 12.04 6.23
C ILE A 122 -9.44 12.80 5.73
N GLN A 123 -9.55 14.10 6.05
CA GLN A 123 -10.62 14.96 5.58
C GLN A 123 -10.74 14.95 4.05
N ARG A 124 -9.63 15.09 3.34
CA ARG A 124 -9.61 15.03 1.87
C ARG A 124 -10.11 13.69 1.34
N ILE A 125 -9.70 12.58 1.95
CA ILE A 125 -10.17 11.24 1.56
C ILE A 125 -11.69 11.13 1.70
N ILE A 126 -12.26 11.60 2.83
CA ILE A 126 -13.71 11.58 3.06
C ILE A 126 -14.42 12.44 2.00
N GLN A 127 -13.95 13.66 1.80
CA GLN A 127 -14.53 14.58 0.82
C GLN A 127 -14.49 14.02 -0.61
N ASP A 128 -13.36 13.43 -1.02
CA ASP A 128 -13.22 12.82 -2.35
C ASP A 128 -14.17 11.62 -2.54
N LYS A 129 -14.32 10.80 -1.51
CA LYS A 129 -15.19 9.62 -1.56
C LYS A 129 -16.67 9.97 -1.54
N LEU A 130 -17.04 11.00 -0.80
CA LEU A 130 -18.42 11.45 -0.63
C LEU A 130 -18.78 12.69 -1.47
N LYS A 131 -17.96 13.05 -2.45
CA LYS A 131 -18.15 14.25 -3.30
C LYS A 131 -19.51 14.32 -4.02
N ASN A 132 -20.14 13.17 -4.26
CA ASN A 132 -21.45 13.08 -4.91
C ASN A 132 -22.61 13.01 -3.89
N PHE A 133 -22.32 13.16 -2.59
CA PHE A 133 -23.31 13.16 -1.52
C PHE A 133 -23.67 14.59 -1.12
N GLN A 134 -24.94 14.84 -0.89
CA GLN A 134 -25.44 16.09 -0.29
C GLN A 134 -25.38 15.99 1.23
N GLY A 135 -25.27 17.14 1.91
CA GLY A 135 -25.31 17.21 3.37
C GLY A 135 -23.97 16.89 4.05
N LEU A 136 -22.85 16.81 3.31
CA LEU A 136 -21.51 16.73 3.91
C LEU A 136 -21.10 18.12 4.44
N THR A 137 -21.83 18.59 5.44
CA THR A 137 -21.53 19.84 6.17
C THR A 137 -20.26 19.70 7.00
N SER A 138 -19.71 20.81 7.50
CA SER A 138 -18.56 20.78 8.42
C SER A 138 -18.86 19.98 9.70
N VAL A 139 -20.12 20.04 10.20
CA VAL A 139 -20.55 19.28 11.37
C VAL A 139 -20.51 17.78 11.07
N ASN A 140 -21.14 17.33 9.99
CA ASN A 140 -21.16 15.93 9.59
C ASN A 140 -19.77 15.40 9.27
N LEU A 141 -18.94 16.20 8.63
CA LEU A 141 -17.53 15.85 8.37
C LEU A 141 -16.73 15.63 9.66
N ASN A 142 -16.92 16.49 10.67
CA ASN A 142 -16.25 16.34 11.96
C ASN A 142 -16.71 15.07 12.71
N ILE A 143 -17.99 14.73 12.68
CA ILE A 143 -18.49 13.47 13.26
C ILE A 143 -17.78 12.27 12.64
N ILE A 144 -17.66 12.24 11.31
CA ILE A 144 -16.97 11.15 10.59
C ILE A 144 -15.48 11.15 10.94
N LEU A 145 -14.82 12.31 11.01
CA LEU A 145 -13.40 12.43 11.37
C LEU A 145 -13.10 11.90 12.77
N GLU A 146 -13.91 12.26 13.75
CA GLU A 146 -13.77 11.83 15.15
C GLU A 146 -13.94 10.31 15.29
N SER A 147 -14.91 9.72 14.60
CA SER A 147 -15.12 8.26 14.63
C SER A 147 -13.94 7.48 14.05
N CYS A 148 -13.19 8.07 13.14
CA CYS A 148 -12.08 7.41 12.44
C CYS A 148 -10.72 7.55 13.14
N ASN A 149 -10.56 8.52 14.04
CA ASN A 149 -9.31 8.77 14.79
C ASN A 149 -8.04 8.74 13.90
N ASN A 150 -8.08 9.41 12.75
CA ASN A 150 -7.01 9.46 11.73
C ASN A 150 -6.55 8.10 11.19
N ASP A 151 -7.30 7.03 11.43
CA ASP A 151 -7.00 5.70 10.88
C ASP A 151 -7.62 5.55 9.49
N ARG A 152 -6.78 5.43 8.48
CA ARG A 152 -7.20 5.28 7.07
C ARG A 152 -8.09 4.06 6.83
N ILE A 153 -7.88 2.95 7.54
CA ILE A 153 -8.70 1.74 7.40
C ILE A 153 -10.10 2.01 7.94
N LYS A 154 -10.19 2.64 9.11
CA LYS A 154 -11.47 3.05 9.70
C LYS A 154 -12.21 4.02 8.79
N VAL A 155 -11.50 4.99 8.19
CA VAL A 155 -12.09 5.92 7.21
C VAL A 155 -12.72 5.19 6.04
N TYR A 156 -12.01 4.26 5.42
CA TYR A 156 -12.59 3.49 4.31
C TYR A 156 -13.80 2.66 4.73
N ASN A 157 -13.75 2.05 5.91
CA ASN A 157 -14.88 1.28 6.43
C ASN A 157 -16.08 2.18 6.70
N GLU A 158 -15.87 3.32 7.37
CA GLU A 158 -16.93 4.27 7.69
C GLU A 158 -17.55 4.89 6.46
N VAL A 159 -16.73 5.35 5.52
CA VAL A 159 -17.20 5.86 4.23
C VAL A 159 -17.99 4.82 3.44
N ASN A 160 -17.56 3.55 3.45
CA ASN A 160 -18.32 2.48 2.79
C ASN A 160 -19.67 2.23 3.46
N LYS A 161 -19.76 2.28 4.80
CA LYS A 161 -21.05 2.23 5.51
C LYS A 161 -21.97 3.38 5.09
N ILE A 162 -21.44 4.60 5.09
CA ILE A 162 -22.19 5.80 4.66
C ILE A 162 -22.71 5.62 3.23
N ILE A 163 -21.87 5.18 2.30
CA ILE A 163 -22.26 4.95 0.90
C ILE A 163 -23.38 3.90 0.79
N THR A 164 -23.32 2.86 1.62
CA THR A 164 -24.33 1.79 1.63
C THR A 164 -25.62 2.22 2.32
N PHE A 165 -25.52 2.98 3.41
CA PHE A 165 -26.68 3.39 4.22
C PHE A 165 -27.50 4.51 3.56
N PHE A 166 -26.82 5.50 2.99
CA PHE A 166 -27.48 6.64 2.35
C PHE A 166 -27.66 6.41 0.84
N GLU A 167 -28.59 5.54 0.47
CA GLU A 167 -28.90 5.22 -0.94
C GLU A 167 -29.33 6.44 -1.76
N ASP A 168 -30.05 7.38 -1.12
CA ASP A 168 -30.47 8.66 -1.70
C ASP A 168 -29.36 9.71 -1.80
N LYS A 169 -28.16 9.36 -1.32
CA LYS A 169 -26.97 10.24 -1.26
C LYS A 169 -27.17 11.53 -0.47
N LYS A 170 -28.06 11.52 0.55
CA LYS A 170 -28.31 12.65 1.45
C LYS A 170 -27.90 12.30 2.88
N ILE A 171 -26.79 12.88 3.32
CA ILE A 171 -26.26 12.68 4.68
C ILE A 171 -26.99 13.63 5.63
N THR A 172 -27.51 13.08 6.73
CA THR A 172 -28.10 13.86 7.82
C THR A 172 -27.36 13.61 9.12
N THR A 173 -27.27 14.62 9.98
CA THR A 173 -26.59 14.51 11.28
C THR A 173 -27.25 13.46 12.17
N GLU A 174 -28.58 13.39 12.16
CA GLU A 174 -29.34 12.44 12.96
C GLU A 174 -29.00 10.98 12.61
N ASN A 175 -28.80 10.69 11.34
CA ASN A 175 -28.52 9.33 10.86
C ASN A 175 -27.04 8.95 10.99
N LEU A 176 -26.14 9.92 11.07
CA LEU A 176 -24.71 9.65 11.34
C LEU A 176 -24.44 9.33 12.83
N SER A 177 -25.34 9.69 13.71
CA SER A 177 -25.21 9.52 15.18
C SER A 177 -25.81 8.19 15.67
N LYS A 178 -26.37 7.38 14.78
CA LYS A 178 -26.91 6.03 15.04
C LYS A 178 -25.89 4.96 14.70
#